data_52b8c3b410315521417727f04d5a1b6f
#
_entry.id   52b8c3b410315521417727f04d5a1b6f
#
_cell.length_a   1.000
_cell.length_b   1.000
_cell.length_c   1.000
_cell.angle_alpha   90.00
_cell.angle_beta   90.00
_cell.angle_gamma   90.00
#
_symmetry.space_group_name_H-M   'P 1'
#
loop_
_entity.id
_entity.type
_entity.pdbx_description
1 polymer ?
#
loop_
_entity_poly.entity_id
_entity_poly.type
_entity_poly.pdbx_seq_one_letter_code
_entity_poly.pdbx_strand_id
1 'polypeptide(L)'
;SYFEANNKKYFYVPYKGQPGNLDAVKSYETTYPGQLEILSLRFSNNPLLTSKVSTRKVQYHDKTINLSYNGNLIDYYKTYPECDISVYFPPPLSKLAISSLNSFIKPQLKNKTDVEKVNFLLDFIQYAIDYQTDEEQFGSENYLFAEETICYPYADCEDRSVLLAQLIKEYLGLNTIAIIYPGHVSLGVNIKAQIEGAHFEYNNNKYYTADPTYIGSRLGMIMPEFENVKPEIVEF
;
A
#
# COMPACT_ATOMS: atom_id res chain seq x y z
N SER A 1 0.92 15.80 -5.66
CA SER A 1 0.06 16.97 -6.00
C SER A 1 -0.50 16.83 -7.40
N TYR A 2 -1.77 17.12 -7.59
CA TYR A 2 -2.43 17.11 -8.90
C TYR A 2 -3.24 18.39 -9.12
N PHE A 3 -3.52 18.71 -10.37
CA PHE A 3 -4.52 19.72 -10.75
C PHE A 3 -5.56 19.09 -11.68
N GLU A 4 -6.77 19.63 -11.67
CA GLU A 4 -7.85 19.17 -12.54
C GLU A 4 -8.07 20.17 -13.68
N ALA A 5 -8.11 19.63 -14.91
CA ALA A 5 -8.48 20.36 -16.10
C ALA A 5 -9.35 19.47 -17.01
N ASN A 6 -10.45 20.02 -17.54
CA ASN A 6 -11.36 19.30 -18.45
C ASN A 6 -11.90 17.97 -17.88
N ASN A 7 -12.22 17.91 -16.59
CA ASN A 7 -12.64 16.70 -15.85
C ASN A 7 -11.60 15.56 -15.84
N LYS A 8 -10.31 15.87 -15.97
CA LYS A 8 -9.19 14.93 -15.84
C LYS A 8 -8.23 15.42 -14.79
N LYS A 9 -7.65 14.47 -14.06
CA LYS A 9 -6.57 14.75 -13.11
C LYS A 9 -5.23 14.70 -13.84
N TYR A 10 -4.40 15.71 -13.61
CA TYR A 10 -3.04 15.81 -14.12
C TYR A 10 -2.10 15.86 -12.94
N PHE A 11 -1.17 14.93 -12.88
CA PHE A 11 -0.22 14.85 -11.78
C PHE A 11 1.02 15.69 -12.10
N TYR A 12 1.43 16.50 -11.14
CA TYR A 12 2.68 17.24 -11.20
C TYR A 12 3.82 16.31 -10.78
N VAL A 13 4.79 16.13 -11.65
CA VAL A 13 6.03 15.40 -11.36
C VAL A 13 7.11 16.42 -11.05
N PRO A 14 7.44 16.69 -9.76
CA PRO A 14 8.51 17.62 -9.44
C PRO A 14 9.85 17.06 -9.93
N TYR A 15 10.63 17.92 -10.57
CA TYR A 15 12.01 17.60 -10.87
C TYR A 15 12.83 17.65 -9.56
N LYS A 16 13.70 16.68 -9.34
CA LYS A 16 14.49 16.48 -8.12
C LYS A 16 15.04 17.80 -7.54
N GLY A 17 14.64 18.15 -6.30
CA GLY A 17 15.17 19.28 -5.54
C GLY A 17 14.57 20.66 -5.86
N GLN A 18 13.51 20.73 -6.62
CA GLN A 18 12.77 21.98 -6.81
C GLN A 18 11.45 21.94 -6.05
N PRO A 19 11.18 22.85 -5.12
CA PRO A 19 9.84 23.02 -4.57
C PRO A 19 8.91 23.38 -5.73
N GLY A 20 7.94 22.52 -6.01
CA GLY A 20 6.99 22.75 -7.09
C GLY A 20 6.12 23.95 -6.80
N ASN A 21 6.32 25.05 -7.50
CA ASN A 21 5.34 26.11 -7.56
C ASN A 21 4.30 25.75 -8.61
N LEU A 22 3.14 25.25 -8.15
CA LEU A 22 2.00 24.87 -9.02
C LEU A 22 1.52 26.02 -9.89
N ASP A 23 1.73 27.29 -9.48
CA ASP A 23 1.38 28.48 -10.25
C ASP A 23 2.17 28.63 -11.54
N ALA A 24 3.28 27.92 -11.68
CA ALA A 24 4.12 27.91 -12.87
C ALA A 24 3.82 26.76 -13.86
N VAL A 25 2.91 25.83 -13.51
CA VAL A 25 2.56 24.71 -14.38
C VAL A 25 1.70 25.20 -15.55
N LYS A 26 2.22 25.11 -16.75
CA LYS A 26 1.51 25.43 -17.99
C LYS A 26 1.04 24.14 -18.66
N SER A 27 -0.26 24.04 -18.97
CA SER A 27 -0.78 23.00 -19.83
C SER A 27 -0.58 23.37 -21.29
N TYR A 28 -0.06 22.44 -22.08
CA TYR A 28 0.15 22.60 -23.53
C TYR A 28 -0.92 21.84 -24.34
N GLU A 29 -2.02 21.41 -23.75
CA GLU A 29 -3.06 20.60 -24.42
C GLU A 29 -3.56 21.20 -25.73
N THR A 30 -3.59 22.53 -25.85
CA THR A 30 -4.05 23.23 -27.06
C THR A 30 -2.97 23.36 -28.13
N THR A 31 -1.71 23.03 -27.81
CA THR A 31 -0.56 23.32 -28.70
C THR A 31 -0.03 22.08 -29.41
N TYR A 32 -0.44 20.88 -29.01
CA TYR A 32 -0.03 19.64 -29.65
C TYR A 32 -1.16 19.05 -30.50
N PRO A 33 -1.03 19.10 -31.85
CA PRO A 33 -1.96 18.40 -32.71
C PRO A 33 -1.65 16.90 -32.68
N GLY A 34 -2.49 16.12 -32.02
CA GLY A 34 -2.34 14.66 -31.97
C GLY A 34 -3.19 14.04 -30.89
N GLN A 35 -3.39 12.71 -30.93
CA GLN A 35 -3.93 11.96 -29.84
C GLN A 35 -2.88 11.90 -28.74
N LEU A 36 -3.19 12.47 -27.58
CA LEU A 36 -2.38 12.31 -26.38
C LEU A 36 -2.68 10.96 -25.76
N GLU A 37 -1.70 10.08 -25.71
CA GLU A 37 -1.76 8.87 -24.90
C GLU A 37 -1.35 9.20 -23.47
N ILE A 38 -2.18 8.79 -22.51
CA ILE A 38 -1.83 8.93 -21.08
C ILE A 38 -0.77 7.88 -20.77
N LEU A 39 0.42 8.35 -20.35
CA LEU A 39 1.45 7.46 -19.84
C LEU A 39 0.93 6.75 -18.56
N SER A 40 0.81 5.44 -18.62
CA SER A 40 0.48 4.65 -17.43
C SER A 40 1.74 4.48 -16.58
N LEU A 41 1.65 4.92 -15.33
CA LEU A 41 2.68 4.67 -14.32
C LEU A 41 2.46 3.33 -13.58
N ARG A 42 1.41 2.56 -13.95
CA ARG A 42 1.14 1.27 -13.35
C ARG A 42 2.07 0.19 -13.89
N PHE A 43 2.61 -0.62 -13.01
CA PHE A 43 3.33 -1.84 -13.36
C PHE A 43 2.92 -2.96 -12.39
N SER A 44 2.83 -4.18 -12.93
CA SER A 44 2.42 -5.38 -12.18
C SER A 44 3.59 -6.32 -11.86
N ASN A 45 4.77 -6.03 -12.38
CA ASN A 45 5.98 -6.80 -12.15
C ASN A 45 7.13 -5.86 -11.84
N ASN A 46 7.94 -6.22 -10.85
CA ASN A 46 9.14 -5.45 -10.55
C ASN A 46 10.09 -5.38 -11.74
N PRO A 47 10.82 -4.26 -11.92
CA PRO A 47 11.84 -4.16 -12.95
C PRO A 47 12.92 -5.23 -12.74
N LEU A 48 13.52 -5.68 -13.85
CA LEU A 48 14.62 -6.65 -13.82
C LEU A 48 15.90 -5.98 -13.29
N LEU A 49 16.04 -5.94 -11.98
CA LEU A 49 17.21 -5.41 -11.31
C LEU A 49 18.03 -6.54 -10.68
N THR A 50 19.35 -6.34 -10.64
CA THR A 50 20.21 -7.21 -9.83
C THR A 50 19.85 -7.06 -8.35
N SER A 51 19.90 -8.16 -7.60
CA SER A 51 19.59 -8.12 -6.18
C SER A 51 20.75 -7.55 -5.37
N LYS A 52 20.49 -6.50 -4.60
CA LYS A 52 21.36 -6.01 -3.53
C LYS A 52 20.70 -6.34 -2.20
N VAL A 53 21.21 -7.36 -1.52
CA VAL A 53 20.66 -7.81 -0.24
C VAL A 53 20.88 -6.72 0.81
N SER A 54 19.79 -6.21 1.35
CA SER A 54 19.76 -5.32 2.50
C SER A 54 18.85 -5.91 3.56
N THR A 55 19.07 -5.57 4.82
CA THR A 55 18.33 -6.16 5.94
C THR A 55 17.89 -5.10 6.94
N ARG A 56 16.74 -5.35 7.57
CA ARG A 56 16.22 -4.59 8.70
C ARG A 56 15.74 -5.56 9.78
N LYS A 57 15.93 -5.19 11.04
CA LYS A 57 15.32 -5.87 12.18
C LYS A 57 14.05 -5.15 12.56
N VAL A 58 12.96 -5.90 12.72
CA VAL A 58 11.69 -5.42 13.25
C VAL A 58 11.35 -6.18 14.54
N GLN A 59 10.67 -5.50 15.45
CA GLN A 59 10.13 -6.13 16.64
C GLN A 59 8.66 -6.49 16.37
N TYR A 60 8.30 -7.72 16.70
CA TYR A 60 6.93 -8.19 16.67
C TYR A 60 6.64 -8.90 17.98
N HIS A 61 5.93 -8.23 18.88
CA HIS A 61 5.76 -8.64 20.27
C HIS A 61 7.11 -8.93 20.93
N ASP A 62 7.32 -10.13 21.43
CA ASP A 62 8.57 -10.59 22.08
C ASP A 62 9.65 -11.09 21.11
N LYS A 63 9.40 -11.03 19.80
CA LYS A 63 10.27 -11.60 18.77
C LYS A 63 10.95 -10.52 17.94
N THR A 64 12.24 -10.72 17.67
CA THR A 64 12.97 -9.95 16.67
C THR A 64 12.99 -10.70 15.35
N ILE A 65 12.51 -10.08 14.28
CA ILE A 65 12.45 -10.66 12.94
C ILE A 65 13.45 -9.93 12.06
N ASN A 66 14.29 -10.68 11.34
CA ASN A 66 15.18 -10.12 10.34
C ASN A 66 14.49 -10.15 8.98
N LEU A 67 14.15 -8.98 8.46
CA LEU A 67 13.59 -8.82 7.12
C LEU A 67 14.71 -8.50 6.14
N SER A 68 14.66 -9.10 4.96
CA SER A 68 15.57 -8.78 3.86
C SER A 68 14.78 -8.16 2.72
N TYR A 69 15.40 -7.24 2.01
CA TYR A 69 14.81 -6.56 0.86
C TYR A 69 15.87 -6.27 -0.20
N ASN A 70 15.42 -5.97 -1.43
CA ASN A 70 16.32 -5.64 -2.52
C ASN A 70 16.66 -4.14 -2.54
N GLY A 71 17.84 -3.77 -2.06
CA GLY A 71 18.28 -2.37 -2.01
C GLY A 71 18.26 -1.66 -3.37
N ASN A 72 18.52 -2.37 -4.49
CA ASN A 72 18.43 -1.76 -5.82
C ASN A 72 16.97 -1.46 -6.23
N LEU A 73 16.01 -2.25 -5.73
CA LEU A 73 14.60 -1.96 -5.96
C LEU A 73 14.16 -0.74 -5.15
N ILE A 74 14.62 -0.61 -3.91
CA ILE A 74 14.39 0.60 -3.10
C ILE A 74 15.00 1.83 -3.77
N ASP A 75 16.24 1.73 -4.28
CA ASP A 75 16.88 2.84 -4.98
C ASP A 75 16.12 3.22 -6.27
N TYR A 76 15.47 2.26 -6.95
CA TYR A 76 14.58 2.52 -8.08
C TYR A 76 13.31 3.23 -7.62
N TYR A 77 12.63 2.75 -6.57
CA TYR A 77 11.39 3.35 -6.07
C TYR A 77 11.58 4.79 -5.62
N LYS A 78 12.69 5.12 -4.95
CA LYS A 78 13.04 6.51 -4.58
C LYS A 78 13.08 7.48 -5.75
N THR A 79 13.23 6.99 -6.96
CA THR A 79 13.21 7.82 -8.19
C THR A 79 11.86 7.79 -8.89
N TYR A 80 10.90 6.99 -8.36
CA TYR A 80 9.58 6.89 -8.94
C TYR A 80 8.81 8.20 -8.68
N PRO A 81 8.07 8.71 -9.67
CA PRO A 81 7.29 9.92 -9.47
C PRO A 81 6.13 9.64 -8.50
N GLU A 82 5.82 10.60 -7.65
CA GLU A 82 4.60 10.57 -6.86
C GLU A 82 3.38 10.53 -7.81
N CYS A 83 2.47 9.60 -7.58
CA CYS A 83 1.32 9.35 -8.44
C CYS A 83 0.11 8.89 -7.64
N ASP A 84 -0.97 8.53 -8.33
CA ASP A 84 -2.18 8.02 -7.68
C ASP A 84 -1.88 6.77 -6.85
N ILE A 85 -2.46 6.70 -5.65
CA ILE A 85 -2.23 5.62 -4.69
C ILE A 85 -2.46 4.22 -5.30
N SER A 86 -3.38 4.10 -6.24
CA SER A 86 -3.67 2.83 -6.94
C SER A 86 -2.48 2.24 -7.70
N VAL A 87 -1.44 3.04 -7.94
CA VAL A 87 -0.20 2.60 -8.60
C VAL A 87 0.69 1.80 -7.66
N TYR A 88 0.60 2.03 -6.35
CA TYR A 88 1.47 1.42 -5.34
C TYR A 88 1.03 0.02 -4.93
N PHE A 89 -0.25 -0.31 -5.08
CA PHE A 89 -0.80 -1.62 -4.69
C PHE A 89 -0.37 -2.81 -5.56
N PRO A 90 -0.32 -2.73 -6.92
CA PRO A 90 -0.07 -3.89 -7.77
C PRO A 90 1.35 -4.48 -7.71
N PRO A 91 2.44 -3.68 -7.53
CA PRO A 91 3.80 -4.21 -7.57
C PRO A 91 4.08 -5.22 -6.47
N PRO A 92 4.54 -6.44 -6.82
CA PRO A 92 4.77 -7.49 -5.84
C PRO A 92 6.05 -7.23 -5.04
N LEU A 93 6.12 -7.81 -3.85
CA LEU A 93 7.38 -7.94 -3.12
C LEU A 93 8.42 -8.71 -3.93
N SER A 94 9.69 -8.37 -3.79
CA SER A 94 10.78 -9.14 -4.40
C SER A 94 10.85 -10.56 -3.83
N LYS A 95 11.43 -11.48 -4.60
CA LYS A 95 11.68 -12.86 -4.12
C LYS A 95 12.52 -12.88 -2.84
N LEU A 96 13.39 -11.89 -2.67
CA LEU A 96 14.23 -11.76 -1.48
C LEU A 96 13.39 -11.40 -0.25
N ALA A 97 12.51 -10.40 -0.36
CA ALA A 97 11.60 -10.01 0.70
C ALA A 97 10.67 -11.16 1.08
N ILE A 98 10.01 -11.79 0.09
CA ILE A 98 9.14 -12.95 0.31
C ILE A 98 9.91 -14.09 1.00
N SER A 99 11.14 -14.40 0.57
CA SER A 99 11.93 -15.47 1.17
C SER A 99 12.22 -15.20 2.64
N SER A 100 12.54 -13.95 3.00
CA SER A 100 12.79 -13.58 4.40
C SER A 100 11.53 -13.65 5.27
N LEU A 101 10.38 -13.22 4.75
CA LEU A 101 9.09 -13.28 5.42
C LEU A 101 8.58 -14.72 5.60
N ASN A 102 8.86 -15.60 4.64
CA ASN A 102 8.39 -16.98 4.65
C ASN A 102 8.78 -17.75 5.91
N SER A 103 9.98 -17.53 6.42
CA SER A 103 10.50 -18.23 7.60
C SER A 103 9.66 -17.93 8.85
N PHE A 104 9.09 -16.74 8.92
CA PHE A 104 8.25 -16.31 10.04
C PHE A 104 6.75 -16.50 9.74
N ILE A 105 6.24 -16.04 8.60
CA ILE A 105 4.80 -16.00 8.31
C ILE A 105 4.23 -17.39 8.05
N LYS A 106 4.86 -18.21 7.18
CA LYS A 106 4.27 -19.52 6.78
C LYS A 106 3.94 -20.44 7.95
N PRO A 107 4.80 -20.63 8.97
CA PRO A 107 4.46 -21.44 10.13
C PRO A 107 3.22 -20.93 10.89
N GLN A 108 3.03 -19.61 10.95
CA GLN A 108 1.91 -18.99 11.65
C GLN A 108 0.57 -19.16 10.93
N LEU A 109 0.60 -19.35 9.60
CA LEU A 109 -0.61 -19.55 8.81
C LEU A 109 -1.08 -21.00 8.73
N LYS A 110 -0.24 -21.95 9.15
CA LYS A 110 -0.54 -23.38 9.04
C LYS A 110 -1.78 -23.76 9.87
N ASN A 111 -2.68 -24.53 9.24
CA ASN A 111 -3.92 -25.04 9.85
C ASN A 111 -4.89 -23.96 10.36
N LYS A 112 -4.83 -22.75 9.80
CA LYS A 112 -5.74 -21.66 10.12
C LYS A 112 -6.75 -21.43 9.01
N THR A 113 -7.92 -20.94 9.38
CA THR A 113 -8.93 -20.44 8.46
C THR A 113 -8.46 -19.14 7.78
N ASP A 114 -9.07 -18.74 6.67
CA ASP A 114 -8.69 -17.50 5.99
C ASP A 114 -8.90 -16.27 6.90
N VAL A 115 -9.95 -16.26 7.71
CA VAL A 115 -10.19 -15.21 8.72
C VAL A 115 -9.02 -15.10 9.70
N GLU A 116 -8.59 -16.23 10.26
CA GLU A 116 -7.47 -16.27 11.21
C GLU A 116 -6.13 -15.87 10.56
N LYS A 117 -5.95 -16.22 9.27
CA LYS A 117 -4.76 -15.84 8.51
C LYS A 117 -4.72 -14.34 8.24
N VAL A 118 -5.85 -13.75 7.79
CA VAL A 118 -5.94 -12.29 7.59
C VAL A 118 -5.71 -11.57 8.90
N ASN A 119 -6.33 -12.03 9.99
CA ASN A 119 -6.13 -11.44 11.31
C ASN A 119 -4.68 -11.53 11.79
N PHE A 120 -3.96 -12.60 11.46
CA PHE A 120 -2.53 -12.70 11.75
C PHE A 120 -1.70 -11.69 10.93
N LEU A 121 -2.00 -11.52 9.64
CA LEU A 121 -1.28 -10.54 8.79
C LEU A 121 -1.57 -9.10 9.24
N LEU A 122 -2.79 -8.80 9.66
CA LEU A 122 -3.16 -7.52 10.27
C LEU A 122 -2.32 -7.27 11.54
N ASP A 123 -2.35 -8.20 12.47
CA ASP A 123 -1.60 -8.12 13.72
C ASP A 123 -0.09 -7.96 13.45
N PHE A 124 0.44 -8.71 12.48
CA PHE A 124 1.85 -8.59 12.11
C PHE A 124 2.20 -7.17 11.67
N ILE A 125 1.42 -6.53 10.81
CA ILE A 125 1.71 -5.16 10.35
C ILE A 125 1.50 -4.16 11.48
N GLN A 126 0.42 -4.28 12.24
CA GLN A 126 0.10 -3.39 13.34
C GLN A 126 1.22 -3.29 14.38
N TYR A 127 1.93 -4.39 14.64
CA TYR A 127 2.93 -4.46 15.71
C TYR A 127 4.37 -4.57 15.23
N ALA A 128 4.64 -4.94 13.97
CA ALA A 128 6.00 -5.06 13.44
C ALA A 128 6.48 -3.82 12.67
N ILE A 129 5.54 -2.97 12.24
CA ILE A 129 5.85 -1.74 11.49
C ILE A 129 5.40 -0.56 12.35
N ASP A 130 6.33 0.25 12.81
CA ASP A 130 6.03 1.43 13.62
C ASP A 130 5.30 2.48 12.79
N TYR A 131 4.37 3.21 13.43
CA TYR A 131 3.59 4.26 12.78
C TYR A 131 4.26 5.62 12.88
N GLN A 132 4.35 6.32 11.77
CA GLN A 132 4.67 7.73 11.71
C GLN A 132 4.08 8.30 10.43
N THR A 133 3.61 9.55 10.47
CA THR A 133 3.09 10.22 9.28
C THR A 133 4.22 10.58 8.31
N ASP A 134 3.88 10.71 7.04
CA ASP A 134 4.82 11.13 6.01
C ASP A 134 5.41 12.52 6.27
N GLU A 135 4.59 13.45 6.76
CA GLU A 135 5.07 14.79 7.14
C GLU A 135 6.18 14.73 8.20
N GLU A 136 6.04 13.82 9.19
CA GLU A 136 7.06 13.64 10.24
C GLU A 136 8.29 12.90 9.74
N GLN A 137 8.12 11.92 8.83
CA GLN A 137 9.23 11.09 8.34
C GLN A 137 9.97 11.72 7.15
N PHE A 138 9.25 12.33 6.21
CA PHE A 138 9.77 12.82 4.94
C PHE A 138 9.62 14.33 4.75
N GLY A 139 8.79 15.00 5.57
CA GLY A 139 8.47 16.41 5.46
C GLY A 139 7.42 16.74 4.38
N SER A 140 6.82 15.74 3.78
CA SER A 140 5.73 15.84 2.80
C SER A 140 5.14 14.46 2.54
N GLU A 141 3.94 14.39 1.97
CA GLU A 141 3.31 13.18 1.47
C GLU A 141 4.27 12.35 0.59
N ASN A 142 4.39 11.05 0.82
CA ASN A 142 5.33 10.17 0.12
C ASN A 142 4.89 8.70 0.18
N TYR A 143 3.97 8.28 -0.67
CA TYR A 143 3.49 6.90 -0.72
C TYR A 143 4.60 5.88 -0.96
N LEU A 144 4.60 4.80 -0.18
CA LEU A 144 5.59 3.73 -0.28
C LEU A 144 5.04 2.50 -1.00
N PHE A 145 5.86 1.93 -1.87
CA PHE A 145 5.62 0.56 -2.34
C PHE A 145 5.82 -0.45 -1.21
N ALA A 146 5.19 -1.62 -1.29
CA ALA A 146 5.21 -2.63 -0.22
C ALA A 146 6.62 -3.00 0.27
N GLU A 147 7.62 -3.03 -0.61
CA GLU A 147 9.00 -3.35 -0.22
C GLU A 147 9.70 -2.17 0.47
N GLU A 148 9.29 -0.94 0.18
CA GLU A 148 9.76 0.24 0.90
C GLU A 148 9.26 0.26 2.34
N THR A 149 8.00 -0.11 2.58
CA THR A 149 7.45 -0.27 3.93
C THR A 149 8.26 -1.29 4.77
N ILE A 150 8.83 -2.32 4.13
CA ILE A 150 9.77 -3.23 4.79
C ILE A 150 11.11 -2.54 5.08
N CYS A 151 11.55 -1.63 4.21
CA CYS A 151 12.84 -0.95 4.31
C CYS A 151 12.84 0.20 5.33
N TYR A 152 11.85 1.08 5.27
CA TYR A 152 11.78 2.27 6.10
C TYR A 152 11.39 1.96 7.55
N PRO A 153 11.85 2.78 8.53
CA PRO A 153 11.57 2.51 9.95
C PRO A 153 10.10 2.68 10.31
N TYR A 154 9.41 3.57 9.64
CA TYR A 154 8.01 3.91 9.91
C TYR A 154 7.18 3.82 8.63
N ALA A 155 5.88 3.72 8.80
CA ALA A 155 4.90 3.72 7.72
C ALA A 155 3.56 4.23 8.26
N ASP A 156 2.81 4.95 7.45
CA ASP A 156 1.48 5.40 7.81
C ASP A 156 0.35 4.49 7.29
N CYS A 157 -0.87 5.00 7.13
CA CYS A 157 -2.03 4.15 6.85
C CYS A 157 -2.02 3.56 5.45
N GLU A 158 -1.65 4.33 4.43
CA GLU A 158 -1.59 3.89 3.05
C GLU A 158 -0.47 2.88 2.82
N ASP A 159 0.72 3.15 3.34
CA ASP A 159 1.87 2.27 3.22
C ASP A 159 1.63 0.90 3.85
N ARG A 160 1.05 0.90 5.06
CA ARG A 160 0.65 -0.32 5.75
C ARG A 160 -0.42 -1.08 4.98
N SER A 161 -1.36 -0.36 4.36
CA SER A 161 -2.42 -0.96 3.53
C SER A 161 -1.85 -1.56 2.26
N VAL A 162 -0.90 -0.90 1.59
CA VAL A 162 -0.17 -1.42 0.43
C VAL A 162 0.58 -2.70 0.79
N LEU A 163 1.32 -2.71 1.91
CA LEU A 163 2.03 -3.92 2.36
C LEU A 163 1.04 -5.05 2.71
N LEU A 164 -0.05 -4.75 3.43
CA LEU A 164 -1.06 -5.75 3.78
C LEU A 164 -1.69 -6.38 2.54
N ALA A 165 -2.03 -5.60 1.52
CA ALA A 165 -2.57 -6.10 0.27
C ALA A 165 -1.62 -7.10 -0.41
N GLN A 166 -0.33 -6.78 -0.47
CA GLN A 166 0.67 -7.66 -1.03
C GLN A 166 0.87 -8.95 -0.20
N LEU A 167 0.85 -8.87 1.13
CA LEU A 167 0.92 -10.06 1.99
C LEU A 167 -0.32 -10.96 1.82
N ILE A 168 -1.52 -10.38 1.78
CA ILE A 168 -2.76 -11.13 1.55
C ILE A 168 -2.73 -11.82 0.18
N LYS A 169 -2.32 -11.12 -0.86
CA LYS A 169 -2.19 -11.67 -2.22
C LYS A 169 -1.18 -12.82 -2.26
N GLU A 170 0.03 -12.63 -1.71
CA GLU A 170 1.12 -13.61 -1.74
C GLU A 170 0.80 -14.87 -0.94
N TYR A 171 0.27 -14.72 0.28
CA TYR A 171 0.08 -15.85 1.19
C TYR A 171 -1.28 -16.51 1.11
N LEU A 172 -2.33 -15.78 0.69
CA LEU A 172 -3.71 -16.26 0.73
C LEU A 172 -4.36 -16.30 -0.66
N GLY A 173 -3.83 -15.56 -1.64
CA GLY A 173 -4.43 -15.45 -2.97
C GLY A 173 -5.81 -14.80 -2.97
N LEU A 174 -6.13 -13.98 -1.95
CA LEU A 174 -7.40 -13.30 -1.84
C LEU A 174 -7.37 -11.94 -2.54
N ASN A 175 -8.52 -11.53 -3.07
CA ASN A 175 -8.69 -10.21 -3.66
C ASN A 175 -8.87 -9.15 -2.59
N THR A 176 -8.28 -7.99 -2.82
CA THR A 176 -8.39 -6.82 -1.95
C THR A 176 -8.76 -5.58 -2.76
N ILE A 177 -9.35 -4.61 -2.10
CA ILE A 177 -9.64 -3.26 -2.61
C ILE A 177 -9.13 -2.24 -1.60
N ALA A 178 -8.73 -1.05 -2.05
CA ALA A 178 -8.47 0.05 -1.14
C ALA A 178 -9.78 0.74 -0.74
N ILE A 179 -9.89 1.07 0.53
CA ILE A 179 -11.01 1.82 1.13
C ILE A 179 -10.42 3.14 1.62
N ILE A 180 -10.73 4.23 0.91
CA ILE A 180 -10.12 5.53 1.15
C ILE A 180 -11.14 6.45 1.81
N TYR A 181 -10.84 6.87 3.03
CA TYR A 181 -11.56 7.89 3.77
C TYR A 181 -10.82 9.23 3.72
N PRO A 182 -11.46 10.35 4.09
CA PRO A 182 -10.74 11.61 4.28
C PRO A 182 -9.62 11.44 5.33
N GLY A 183 -8.36 11.49 4.88
CA GLY A 183 -7.18 11.38 5.75
C GLY A 183 -6.89 9.97 6.29
N HIS A 184 -7.46 8.91 5.69
CA HIS A 184 -7.17 7.53 6.11
C HIS A 184 -7.38 6.52 5.00
N VAL A 185 -6.52 5.50 4.95
CA VAL A 185 -6.60 4.38 4.02
C VAL A 185 -6.62 3.05 4.78
N SER A 186 -7.56 2.21 4.41
CA SER A 186 -7.66 0.82 4.87
C SER A 186 -7.93 -0.12 3.70
N LEU A 187 -8.09 -1.41 3.95
CA LEU A 187 -8.40 -2.41 2.93
C LEU A 187 -9.78 -3.03 3.13
N GLY A 188 -10.36 -3.46 2.00
CA GLY A 188 -11.38 -4.48 1.97
C GLY A 188 -10.80 -5.81 1.50
N VAL A 189 -11.12 -6.90 2.18
CA VAL A 189 -10.67 -8.26 1.83
C VAL A 189 -11.86 -9.12 1.45
N ASN A 190 -11.82 -9.70 0.26
CA ASN A 190 -12.84 -10.65 -0.18
C ASN A 190 -12.54 -12.04 0.37
N ILE A 191 -13.39 -12.52 1.27
CA ILE A 191 -13.33 -13.89 1.82
C ILE A 191 -14.65 -14.61 1.63
N LYS A 192 -14.59 -15.94 1.47
CA LYS A 192 -15.79 -16.77 1.33
C LYS A 192 -16.57 -16.96 2.64
N ALA A 193 -15.87 -16.86 3.76
CA ALA A 193 -16.50 -16.99 5.08
C ALA A 193 -17.45 -15.82 5.34
N GLN A 194 -18.63 -16.13 5.86
CA GLN A 194 -19.53 -15.09 6.38
C GLN A 194 -19.13 -14.79 7.81
N ILE A 195 -18.74 -13.54 8.05
CA ILE A 195 -18.45 -13.03 9.38
C ILE A 195 -19.34 -11.83 9.70
N GLU A 196 -19.56 -11.56 10.95
CA GLU A 196 -20.14 -10.29 11.40
C GLU A 196 -19.10 -9.19 11.30
N GLY A 197 -19.52 -7.98 10.90
CA GLY A 197 -18.63 -6.82 10.85
C GLY A 197 -18.86 -5.93 9.63
N ALA A 198 -18.12 -4.83 9.61
CA ALA A 198 -18.16 -3.84 8.55
C ALA A 198 -17.62 -4.43 7.23
N HIS A 199 -18.36 -4.15 6.17
CA HIS A 199 -17.99 -4.59 4.83
C HIS A 199 -18.57 -3.65 3.77
N PHE A 200 -17.99 -3.71 2.59
CA PHE A 200 -18.45 -2.99 1.41
C PHE A 200 -18.75 -3.97 0.28
N GLU A 201 -19.79 -3.69 -0.49
CA GLU A 201 -20.07 -4.42 -1.72
C GLU A 201 -19.44 -3.69 -2.92
N TYR A 202 -18.64 -4.42 -3.68
CA TYR A 202 -18.02 -3.91 -4.89
C TYR A 202 -18.00 -5.02 -5.97
N ASN A 203 -18.46 -4.71 -7.18
CA ASN A 203 -18.55 -5.65 -8.29
C ASN A 203 -19.19 -7.00 -7.90
N ASN A 204 -20.33 -6.97 -7.17
CA ASN A 204 -21.08 -8.14 -6.67
C ASN A 204 -20.27 -9.04 -5.69
N ASN A 205 -19.20 -8.54 -5.12
CA ASN A 205 -18.41 -9.21 -4.10
C ASN A 205 -18.47 -8.43 -2.79
N LYS A 206 -18.44 -9.16 -1.69
CA LYS A 206 -18.36 -8.60 -0.35
C LYS A 206 -16.89 -8.51 0.08
N TYR A 207 -16.49 -7.32 0.53
CA TYR A 207 -15.15 -7.05 1.05
C TYR A 207 -15.25 -6.59 2.50
N TYR A 208 -14.73 -7.39 3.42
CA TYR A 208 -14.69 -7.05 4.84
C TYR A 208 -13.53 -6.10 5.12
N THR A 209 -13.76 -5.10 5.97
CA THR A 209 -12.74 -4.11 6.35
C THR A 209 -11.56 -4.79 7.04
N ALA A 210 -10.36 -4.36 6.70
CA ALA A 210 -9.11 -4.81 7.28
C ALA A 210 -8.18 -3.60 7.42
N ASP A 211 -8.06 -3.07 8.64
CA ASP A 211 -7.34 -1.83 8.89
C ASP A 211 -6.00 -2.10 9.59
N PRO A 212 -4.86 -2.00 8.88
CA PRO A 212 -3.55 -2.25 9.46
C PRO A 212 -3.04 -1.13 10.37
N THR A 213 -3.78 -0.02 10.46
CA THR A 213 -3.41 1.12 11.31
C THR A 213 -4.21 1.15 12.61
N TYR A 214 -5.42 0.62 12.60
CA TYR A 214 -6.25 0.50 13.80
C TYR A 214 -5.74 -0.63 14.71
N ILE A 215 -4.86 -0.27 15.64
CA ILE A 215 -4.18 -1.23 16.52
C ILE A 215 -5.17 -2.14 17.27
N GLY A 216 -4.97 -3.44 17.17
CA GLY A 216 -5.82 -4.46 17.76
C GLY A 216 -7.10 -4.77 16.98
N SER A 217 -7.36 -4.06 15.88
CA SER A 217 -8.47 -4.38 15.00
C SER A 217 -8.31 -5.75 14.33
N ARG A 218 -9.44 -6.33 13.98
CA ARG A 218 -9.54 -7.58 13.23
C ARG A 218 -10.39 -7.39 11.99
N LEU A 219 -10.35 -8.34 11.09
CA LEU A 219 -11.17 -8.37 9.88
C LEU A 219 -12.66 -8.11 10.22
N GLY A 220 -13.25 -7.14 9.57
CA GLY A 220 -14.62 -6.68 9.79
C GLY A 220 -14.74 -5.56 10.86
N MET A 221 -13.65 -5.10 11.47
CA MET A 221 -13.68 -3.93 12.35
C MET A 221 -13.37 -2.67 11.56
N ILE A 222 -14.00 -1.56 11.94
CA ILE A 222 -13.81 -0.23 11.39
C ILE A 222 -13.56 0.74 12.54
N MET A 223 -12.73 1.76 12.34
CA MET A 223 -12.55 2.83 13.31
C MET A 223 -13.88 3.57 13.55
N PRO A 224 -14.25 3.88 14.80
CA PRO A 224 -15.54 4.50 15.13
C PRO A 224 -15.82 5.79 14.35
N GLU A 225 -14.80 6.59 14.08
CA GLU A 225 -14.89 7.84 13.33
C GLU A 225 -15.31 7.64 11.86
N PHE A 226 -15.09 6.45 11.30
CA PHE A 226 -15.42 6.16 9.90
C PHE A 226 -16.70 5.34 9.72
N GLU A 227 -17.37 4.88 10.78
CA GLU A 227 -18.58 4.04 10.69
C GLU A 227 -19.68 4.66 9.81
N ASN A 228 -19.79 5.99 9.81
CA ASN A 228 -20.82 6.74 9.05
C ASN A 228 -20.22 7.56 7.90
N VAL A 229 -18.95 7.35 7.56
CA VAL A 229 -18.29 8.05 6.47
C VAL A 229 -18.31 7.18 5.22
N LYS A 230 -18.81 7.74 4.12
CA LYS A 230 -18.79 7.06 2.83
C LYS A 230 -17.37 7.13 2.24
N PRO A 231 -16.66 6.00 2.08
CA PRO A 231 -15.35 6.00 1.48
C PRO A 231 -15.41 6.04 -0.06
N GLU A 232 -14.28 6.36 -0.66
CA GLU A 232 -13.96 6.00 -2.04
C GLU A 232 -13.43 4.56 -2.07
N ILE A 233 -13.87 3.78 -3.06
CA ILE A 233 -13.39 2.41 -3.28
C ILE A 233 -12.51 2.40 -4.52
N VAL A 234 -11.29 1.89 -4.37
CA VAL A 234 -10.31 1.80 -5.45
C VAL A 234 -9.90 0.35 -5.67
N GLU A 235 -10.09 -0.13 -6.89
CA GLU A 235 -9.59 -1.43 -7.38
C GLU A 235 -8.21 -1.24 -8.02
N PHE A 236 -7.30 -2.23 -7.85
CA PHE A 236 -5.92 -2.15 -8.33
C PHE A 236 -5.38 -3.49 -8.86
#